data_e59d77aa770ab663dc8b4eef18561c98
#
_entry.id   e59d77aa770ab663dc8b4eef18561c98
#
_cell.length_a   1.000
_cell.length_b   1.000
_cell.length_c   1.000
_cell.angle_alpha   90.00
_cell.angle_beta   90.00
_cell.angle_gamma   90.00
#
_symmetry.space_group_name_H-M   'P 1'
#
loop_
_entity.id
_entity.type
_entity.pdbx_description
1 polymer ?
#
loop_
_entity_poly.entity_id
_entity_poly.type
_entity_poly.pdbx_seq_one_letter_code
_entity_poly.pdbx_strand_id
1 'polypeptide(L)'
;PNMAANTEKNCVPVETMRSITLSLIRDMAPLTSSWGGWDEASLRLASSICALGRNKDFFTSLLPRIGKFLDKELSGNCCKSRDERLDEIAKITQDPSLFDWYFRVIIVDRHVDPRAWAAVRFVRQVCYLFYKLRGGEHPSTHQFTLDEFVRRDAELEFLDFDNPKDFAFFDVLRQVCHKIFGSFDASDITPRHGPGAVATGEKPWQKMNFHRFIARLDEEYPFTDYFHLNSAHLCDNLPSFLHWEECDPPAKIVLVPKDSRGPRIISAEPLEFQWIQQGIMRSLVNCLEKHHLTAGHVWFTNQLPNQEQARQGSLSGDLATLDLKDASDRVSLKLLEKILPKQFYRKIAACRSLSTKLPDGRTVTLRKFAPMGSALCFPIMATIVFATVVTARLLSRRHSIHISSKEMYEGAK
;
A
#
# COMPACT_ATOMS: atom_id res chain seq x y z
N PRO A 1 -3.06 -17.00 -23.26
CA PRO A 1 -1.76 -17.66 -23.46
C PRO A 1 -0.73 -16.75 -24.14
N ASN A 2 -0.61 -15.46 -23.90
CA ASN A 2 0.44 -14.62 -24.52
C ASN A 2 0.89 -13.43 -23.66
N MET A 3 0.63 -13.43 -22.34
CA MET A 3 1.21 -12.40 -21.46
C MET A 3 2.68 -12.66 -21.11
N ALA A 4 3.11 -13.92 -21.06
CA ALA A 4 4.51 -14.26 -20.74
C ALA A 4 5.51 -13.86 -21.84
N ALA A 5 5.10 -13.94 -23.10
CA ALA A 5 5.98 -13.62 -24.24
C ALA A 5 6.24 -12.10 -24.46
N ASN A 6 5.43 -11.21 -23.84
CA ASN A 6 5.61 -9.76 -23.95
C ASN A 6 6.47 -9.15 -22.84
N THR A 7 6.78 -9.89 -21.78
CA THR A 7 7.59 -9.40 -20.66
C THR A 7 9.09 -9.42 -20.95
N GLU A 8 9.55 -10.31 -21.82
CA GLU A 8 10.98 -10.36 -22.20
C GLU A 8 11.41 -9.24 -23.14
N LYS A 9 10.50 -8.69 -23.97
CA LYS A 9 10.81 -7.65 -24.95
C LYS A 9 11.12 -6.27 -24.37
N ASN A 10 10.82 -6.02 -23.09
CA ASN A 10 11.01 -4.72 -22.43
C ASN A 10 12.07 -4.75 -21.31
N CYS A 11 12.93 -5.76 -21.26
CA CYS A 11 13.98 -5.86 -20.25
C CYS A 11 15.20 -5.05 -20.69
N VAL A 12 15.61 -4.06 -19.89
CA VAL A 12 16.87 -3.32 -20.14
C VAL A 12 18.05 -4.28 -19.99
N PRO A 13 18.94 -4.41 -21.00
CA PRO A 13 20.13 -5.26 -20.92
C PRO A 13 21.08 -4.82 -19.79
N VAL A 14 21.79 -5.77 -19.20
CA VAL A 14 22.75 -5.50 -18.11
C VAL A 14 23.87 -4.56 -18.56
N GLU A 15 24.36 -4.73 -19.79
CA GLU A 15 25.36 -3.86 -20.40
C GLU A 15 24.88 -2.42 -20.48
N THR A 16 23.62 -2.21 -20.85
CA THR A 16 23.00 -0.89 -20.88
C THR A 16 22.90 -0.28 -19.48
N MET A 17 22.50 -1.07 -18.47
CA MET A 17 22.47 -0.61 -17.07
C MET A 17 23.86 -0.20 -16.59
N ARG A 18 24.87 -1.01 -16.89
CA ARG A 18 26.26 -0.73 -16.57
C ARG A 18 26.73 0.57 -17.23
N SER A 19 26.51 0.69 -18.55
CA SER A 19 26.89 1.88 -19.32
C SER A 19 26.26 3.16 -18.76
N ILE A 20 24.95 3.14 -18.47
CA ILE A 20 24.24 4.28 -17.89
C ILE A 20 24.80 4.62 -16.50
N THR A 21 25.06 3.61 -15.66
CA THR A 21 25.65 3.84 -14.33
C THR A 21 27.04 4.49 -14.42
N LEU A 22 27.88 4.00 -15.33
CA LEU A 22 29.22 4.56 -15.55
C LEU A 22 29.15 6.00 -16.10
N SER A 23 28.22 6.28 -16.99
CA SER A 23 27.97 7.64 -17.48
C SER A 23 27.51 8.56 -16.35
N LEU A 24 26.57 8.11 -15.49
CA LEU A 24 26.14 8.87 -14.33
C LEU A 24 27.31 9.20 -13.38
N ILE A 25 28.19 8.24 -13.10
CA ILE A 25 29.39 8.45 -12.27
C ILE A 25 30.27 9.54 -12.89
N ARG A 26 30.50 9.50 -14.18
CA ARG A 26 31.30 10.49 -14.93
C ARG A 26 30.66 11.88 -14.88
N ASP A 27 29.36 11.95 -15.14
CA ASP A 27 28.63 13.22 -15.23
C ASP A 27 28.51 13.93 -13.87
N MET A 28 28.51 13.18 -12.79
CA MET A 28 28.44 13.73 -11.44
C MET A 28 29.80 14.06 -10.82
N ALA A 29 30.91 13.58 -11.37
CA ALA A 29 32.26 13.84 -10.87
C ALA A 29 32.59 15.36 -10.80
N PRO A 30 32.25 16.20 -11.81
CA PRO A 30 32.52 17.63 -11.75
C PRO A 30 31.76 18.39 -10.65
N LEU A 31 30.59 17.89 -10.20
CA LEU A 31 29.75 18.54 -9.20
C LEU A 31 30.32 18.47 -7.78
N THR A 32 31.41 17.71 -7.60
CA THR A 32 31.95 17.32 -6.30
C THR A 32 33.47 17.44 -6.23
N SER A 33 34.08 18.10 -7.23
CA SER A 33 35.54 18.30 -7.36
C SER A 33 36.20 19.07 -6.19
N SER A 34 35.40 19.71 -5.31
CA SER A 34 35.91 20.36 -4.09
C SER A 34 36.38 19.37 -3.00
N TRP A 35 36.13 18.07 -3.16
CA TRP A 35 36.51 17.05 -2.18
C TRP A 35 37.74 16.29 -2.68
N GLY A 36 38.85 16.44 -2.00
CA GLY A 36 40.11 15.76 -2.32
C GLY A 36 39.91 14.24 -2.37
N GLY A 37 40.39 13.58 -3.45
CA GLY A 37 40.27 12.12 -3.66
C GLY A 37 38.98 11.66 -4.35
N TRP A 38 38.10 12.58 -4.76
CA TRP A 38 36.85 12.24 -5.45
C TRP A 38 37.08 11.48 -6.78
N ASP A 39 38.00 11.94 -7.60
CA ASP A 39 38.27 11.33 -8.90
C ASP A 39 38.77 9.90 -8.75
N GLU A 40 39.68 9.64 -7.81
CA GLU A 40 40.17 8.30 -7.50
C GLU A 40 39.05 7.41 -6.95
N ALA A 41 38.21 7.91 -6.05
CA ALA A 41 37.07 7.19 -5.51
C ALA A 41 36.05 6.85 -6.59
N SER A 42 35.79 7.77 -7.53
CA SER A 42 34.88 7.55 -8.65
C SER A 42 35.42 6.51 -9.64
N LEU A 43 36.72 6.51 -9.91
CA LEU A 43 37.37 5.48 -10.73
C LEU A 43 37.34 4.10 -10.07
N ARG A 44 37.60 4.02 -8.75
CA ARG A 44 37.47 2.78 -7.99
C ARG A 44 36.03 2.25 -8.03
N LEU A 45 35.04 3.12 -7.78
CA LEU A 45 33.64 2.74 -7.85
C LEU A 45 33.24 2.23 -9.25
N ALA A 46 33.67 2.92 -10.31
CA ALA A 46 33.42 2.50 -11.68
C ALA A 46 34.04 1.10 -11.98
N SER A 47 35.27 0.87 -11.49
CA SER A 47 35.93 -0.43 -11.62
C SER A 47 35.17 -1.52 -10.88
N SER A 48 34.76 -1.29 -9.64
CA SER A 48 33.95 -2.24 -8.86
C SER A 48 32.61 -2.53 -9.54
N ILE A 49 31.94 -1.52 -10.10
CA ILE A 49 30.69 -1.72 -10.86
C ILE A 49 30.93 -2.54 -12.12
N CYS A 50 32.04 -2.36 -12.83
CA CYS A 50 32.40 -3.19 -13.96
C CYS A 50 32.63 -4.65 -13.56
N ALA A 51 33.28 -4.90 -12.42
CA ALA A 51 33.57 -6.24 -11.92
C ALA A 51 32.31 -6.95 -11.38
N LEU A 52 31.50 -6.28 -10.59
CA LEU A 52 30.35 -6.83 -9.87
C LEU A 52 29.04 -6.75 -10.67
N GLY A 53 28.88 -5.75 -11.52
CA GLY A 53 27.66 -5.49 -12.30
C GLY A 53 27.46 -6.46 -13.47
N ARG A 54 27.57 -7.77 -13.21
CA ARG A 54 27.45 -8.83 -14.22
C ARG A 54 26.02 -9.32 -14.42
N ASN A 55 25.15 -9.03 -13.47
CA ASN A 55 23.74 -9.44 -13.50
C ASN A 55 22.82 -8.27 -13.14
N LYS A 56 21.55 -8.44 -13.44
CA LYS A 56 20.51 -7.43 -13.21
C LYS A 56 20.30 -7.16 -11.72
N ASP A 57 20.41 -8.18 -10.86
CA ASP A 57 20.17 -8.07 -9.42
C ASP A 57 21.16 -7.11 -8.75
N PHE A 58 22.38 -7.00 -9.28
CA PHE A 58 23.32 -6.00 -8.78
C PHE A 58 22.73 -4.58 -8.83
N PHE A 59 22.13 -4.19 -9.96
CA PHE A 59 21.61 -2.85 -10.18
C PHE A 59 20.23 -2.63 -9.55
N THR A 60 19.37 -3.65 -9.52
CA THR A 60 17.96 -3.53 -9.13
C THR A 60 17.69 -3.94 -7.69
N SER A 61 18.60 -4.68 -7.06
CA SER A 61 18.47 -5.20 -5.69
C SER A 61 19.65 -4.82 -4.79
N LEU A 62 20.90 -5.15 -5.19
CA LEU A 62 22.05 -4.95 -4.30
C LEU A 62 22.39 -3.47 -4.10
N LEU A 63 22.53 -2.68 -5.16
CA LEU A 63 22.77 -1.23 -5.05
C LEU A 63 21.65 -0.52 -4.25
N PRO A 64 20.35 -0.76 -4.48
CA PRO A 64 19.29 -0.20 -3.64
C PRO A 64 19.37 -0.58 -2.16
N ARG A 65 19.89 -1.75 -1.80
CA ARG A 65 20.10 -2.13 -0.39
C ARG A 65 21.18 -1.27 0.27
N ILE A 66 22.26 -0.94 -0.47
CA ILE A 66 23.28 0.01 0.01
C ILE A 66 22.67 1.40 0.18
N GLY A 67 21.86 1.86 -0.79
CA GLY A 67 21.15 3.13 -0.68
C GLY A 67 20.25 3.21 0.55
N LYS A 68 19.50 2.14 0.87
CA LYS A 68 18.68 2.04 2.08
C LYS A 68 19.52 2.00 3.36
N PHE A 69 20.68 1.37 3.31
CA PHE A 69 21.62 1.38 4.42
C PHE A 69 22.10 2.81 4.70
N LEU A 70 22.49 3.56 3.66
CA LEU A 70 22.82 4.98 3.79
C LEU A 70 21.66 5.78 4.38
N ASP A 71 20.44 5.61 3.87
CA ASP A 71 19.26 6.33 4.36
C ASP A 71 19.00 6.05 5.85
N LYS A 72 19.25 4.84 6.32
CA LYS A 72 19.16 4.46 7.72
C LYS A 72 20.22 5.17 8.57
N GLU A 73 21.45 5.23 8.09
CA GLU A 73 22.54 5.97 8.78
C GLU A 73 22.20 7.48 8.86
N LEU A 74 21.68 8.06 7.78
CA LEU A 74 21.26 9.47 7.73
C LEU A 74 20.12 9.81 8.69
N SER A 75 19.24 8.86 9.00
CA SER A 75 18.09 9.04 9.90
C SER A 75 18.43 8.76 11.37
N GLY A 76 19.58 8.20 11.66
CA GLY A 76 20.02 7.84 13.02
C GLY A 76 20.70 8.99 13.75
N ASN A 77 20.56 9.02 15.08
CA ASN A 77 21.29 9.98 15.94
C ASN A 77 22.76 9.58 16.18
N CYS A 78 23.12 8.34 15.83
CA CYS A 78 24.47 7.80 15.99
C CYS A 78 24.74 6.80 14.86
N CYS A 79 25.64 7.18 13.97
CA CYS A 79 26.02 6.32 12.85
C CYS A 79 26.97 5.21 13.29
N LYS A 80 26.99 4.10 12.55
CA LYS A 80 27.92 3.00 12.75
C LYS A 80 29.37 3.42 12.57
N SER A 81 30.30 2.71 13.23
CA SER A 81 31.75 2.84 12.97
C SER A 81 32.07 2.41 11.52
N ARG A 82 33.29 2.72 11.07
CA ARG A 82 33.73 2.31 9.73
C ARG A 82 33.69 0.80 9.56
N ASP A 83 34.21 0.05 10.54
CA ASP A 83 34.28 -1.40 10.46
C ASP A 83 32.88 -2.03 10.43
N GLU A 84 31.97 -1.57 11.28
CA GLU A 84 30.58 -2.00 11.25
C GLU A 84 29.89 -1.70 9.90
N ARG A 85 30.23 -0.58 9.25
CA ARG A 85 29.70 -0.26 7.90
C ARG A 85 30.27 -1.19 6.84
N LEU A 86 31.58 -1.47 6.88
CA LEU A 86 32.19 -2.42 5.95
C LEU A 86 31.58 -3.81 6.09
N ASP A 87 31.33 -4.26 7.31
CA ASP A 87 30.66 -5.54 7.58
C ASP A 87 29.23 -5.58 7.03
N GLU A 88 28.46 -4.51 7.17
CA GLU A 88 27.11 -4.43 6.62
C GLU A 88 27.10 -4.40 5.09
N ILE A 89 28.05 -3.67 4.47
CA ILE A 89 28.19 -3.66 3.01
C ILE A 89 28.65 -5.03 2.50
N ALA A 90 29.55 -5.70 3.22
CA ALA A 90 30.00 -7.07 2.90
C ALA A 90 28.84 -8.07 2.89
N LYS A 91 27.87 -7.94 3.80
CA LYS A 91 26.65 -8.76 3.81
C LYS A 91 25.74 -8.52 2.60
N ILE A 92 25.86 -7.36 1.96
CA ILE A 92 25.05 -6.97 0.80
C ILE A 92 25.74 -7.34 -0.50
N THR A 93 27.08 -7.14 -0.57
CA THR A 93 27.89 -7.29 -1.78
C THR A 93 29.14 -8.11 -1.47
N GLN A 94 29.86 -8.54 -2.52
CA GLN A 94 31.16 -9.21 -2.36
C GLN A 94 32.35 -8.23 -2.20
N ASP A 95 32.09 -6.93 -2.33
CA ASP A 95 33.09 -5.86 -2.16
C ASP A 95 32.70 -4.98 -0.97
N PRO A 96 33.27 -5.22 0.23
CA PRO A 96 32.96 -4.42 1.43
C PRO A 96 33.40 -2.97 1.29
N SER A 97 34.37 -2.68 0.43
CA SER A 97 34.88 -1.32 0.21
C SER A 97 34.03 -0.49 -0.76
N LEU A 98 33.02 -1.13 -1.41
CA LEU A 98 32.12 -0.43 -2.31
C LEU A 98 31.47 0.75 -1.61
N PHE A 99 31.69 1.95 -2.09
CA PHE A 99 31.30 3.23 -1.49
C PHE A 99 32.01 3.64 -0.19
N ASP A 100 33.03 2.92 0.32
CA ASP A 100 33.69 3.26 1.60
C ASP A 100 34.18 4.71 1.66
N TRP A 101 34.82 5.21 0.59
CA TRP A 101 35.28 6.60 0.54
C TRP A 101 34.11 7.60 0.70
N TYR A 102 32.97 7.36 0.03
CA TYR A 102 31.81 8.23 0.11
C TYR A 102 31.20 8.21 1.51
N PHE A 103 31.10 7.04 2.14
CA PHE A 103 30.61 6.93 3.51
C PHE A 103 31.53 7.65 4.50
N ARG A 104 32.85 7.64 4.29
CA ARG A 104 33.81 8.40 5.13
C ARG A 104 33.64 9.90 5.01
N VAL A 105 33.30 10.40 3.84
CA VAL A 105 33.01 11.81 3.60
C VAL A 105 31.66 12.21 4.21
N ILE A 106 30.67 11.34 4.13
CA ILE A 106 29.31 11.60 4.63
C ILE A 106 29.26 11.50 6.16
N ILE A 107 29.99 10.55 6.74
CA ILE A 107 29.92 10.23 8.18
C ILE A 107 31.30 10.43 8.80
N VAL A 108 31.43 11.51 9.56
CA VAL A 108 32.61 11.89 10.30
C VAL A 108 32.34 11.75 11.80
N ASP A 109 33.20 11.04 12.53
CA ASP A 109 33.07 10.83 13.97
C ASP A 109 31.69 10.37 14.42
N ARG A 110 31.08 9.43 13.66
CA ARG A 110 29.73 8.86 13.86
C ARG A 110 28.59 9.89 13.70
N HIS A 111 28.84 11.04 13.11
CA HIS A 111 27.82 12.03 12.78
C HIS A 111 27.80 12.30 11.28
N VAL A 112 26.63 12.65 10.76
CA VAL A 112 26.49 13.05 9.35
C VAL A 112 27.05 14.47 9.19
N ASP A 113 28.01 14.65 8.27
CA ASP A 113 28.52 15.99 7.92
C ASP A 113 27.46 16.72 7.07
N PRO A 114 26.88 17.83 7.57
CA PRO A 114 25.87 18.60 6.82
C PRO A 114 26.40 19.13 5.47
N ARG A 115 27.73 19.22 5.30
CA ARG A 115 28.37 19.71 4.07
C ARG A 115 28.44 18.61 2.99
N ALA A 116 28.27 17.34 3.38
CA ALA A 116 28.41 16.17 2.48
C ALA A 116 27.19 15.91 1.58
N TRP A 117 26.27 16.86 1.44
CA TRP A 117 25.03 16.69 0.65
C TRP A 117 25.29 16.22 -0.79
N ALA A 118 26.37 16.67 -1.42
CA ALA A 118 26.73 16.26 -2.78
C ALA A 118 27.12 14.78 -2.84
N ALA A 119 27.88 14.29 -1.86
CA ALA A 119 28.24 12.88 -1.74
C ALA A 119 26.99 12.01 -1.44
N VAL A 120 26.10 12.45 -0.55
CA VAL A 120 24.83 11.80 -0.28
C VAL A 120 23.99 11.69 -1.56
N ARG A 121 23.84 12.81 -2.28
CA ARG A 121 23.10 12.84 -3.55
C ARG A 121 23.71 11.87 -4.58
N PHE A 122 25.02 11.86 -4.70
CA PHE A 122 25.73 10.97 -5.62
C PHE A 122 25.46 9.49 -5.30
N VAL A 123 25.71 9.06 -4.06
CA VAL A 123 25.49 7.66 -3.66
C VAL A 123 24.04 7.26 -3.88
N ARG A 124 23.08 8.12 -3.51
CA ARG A 124 21.66 7.84 -3.73
C ARG A 124 21.31 7.72 -5.22
N GLN A 125 21.84 8.59 -6.07
CA GLN A 125 21.61 8.54 -7.52
C GLN A 125 22.13 7.21 -8.11
N VAL A 126 23.35 6.80 -7.78
CA VAL A 126 23.92 5.53 -8.25
C VAL A 126 23.13 4.33 -7.71
N CYS A 127 22.81 4.34 -6.41
CA CYS A 127 22.14 3.21 -5.76
C CYS A 127 20.68 3.04 -6.20
N TYR A 128 19.96 4.10 -6.48
CA TYR A 128 18.53 4.03 -6.79
C TYR A 128 18.20 4.18 -8.26
N LEU A 129 19.18 4.31 -9.15
CA LEU A 129 18.98 4.54 -10.58
C LEU A 129 17.99 3.55 -11.21
N PHE A 130 18.14 2.27 -10.91
CA PHE A 130 17.29 1.20 -11.44
C PHE A 130 16.32 0.59 -10.43
N TYR A 131 16.16 1.19 -9.26
CA TYR A 131 15.34 0.65 -8.18
C TYR A 131 13.87 0.43 -8.56
N LYS A 132 13.33 1.27 -9.44
CA LYS A 132 11.93 1.17 -9.90
C LYS A 132 11.81 0.63 -11.32
N LEU A 133 12.86 0.03 -11.85
CA LEU A 133 12.82 -0.57 -13.18
C LEU A 133 11.78 -1.70 -13.23
N ARG A 134 10.91 -1.67 -14.24
CA ARG A 134 9.95 -2.75 -14.50
C ARG A 134 10.63 -3.90 -15.23
N GLY A 135 10.15 -5.12 -14.97
CA GLY A 135 10.53 -6.33 -15.69
C GLY A 135 11.56 -7.18 -14.97
N GLY A 136 11.61 -8.47 -15.33
CA GLY A 136 12.52 -9.45 -14.77
C GLY A 136 12.14 -9.96 -13.39
N GLU A 137 10.82 -10.13 -13.14
CA GLU A 137 10.36 -10.76 -11.90
C GLU A 137 10.77 -12.22 -11.87
N HIS A 138 11.53 -12.60 -10.85
CA HIS A 138 11.93 -13.98 -10.64
C HIS A 138 10.78 -14.76 -9.97
N PRO A 139 10.52 -16.04 -10.34
CA PRO A 139 9.46 -16.84 -9.70
C PRO A 139 9.55 -16.90 -8.18
N SER A 140 10.75 -16.91 -7.61
CA SER A 140 10.96 -16.87 -6.15
C SER A 140 10.45 -15.58 -5.51
N THR A 141 10.47 -14.44 -6.21
CA THR A 141 9.92 -13.17 -5.74
C THR A 141 8.41 -13.22 -5.70
N HIS A 142 7.78 -13.91 -6.66
CA HIS A 142 6.32 -14.12 -6.65
C HIS A 142 5.90 -14.95 -5.44
N GLN A 143 6.58 -16.08 -5.20
CA GLN A 143 6.28 -16.94 -4.05
C GLN A 143 6.50 -16.22 -2.73
N PHE A 144 7.62 -15.53 -2.58
CA PHE A 144 7.88 -14.69 -1.40
C PHE A 144 6.78 -13.66 -1.16
N THR A 145 6.31 -13.00 -2.22
CA THR A 145 5.25 -11.99 -2.11
C THR A 145 3.92 -12.61 -1.66
N LEU A 146 3.59 -13.80 -2.15
CA LEU A 146 2.39 -14.54 -1.73
C LEU A 146 2.48 -15.00 -0.27
N ASP A 147 3.62 -15.55 0.13
CA ASP A 147 3.83 -16.01 1.51
C ASP A 147 3.81 -14.85 2.51
N GLU A 148 4.36 -13.68 2.15
CA GLU A 148 4.26 -12.45 2.93
C GLU A 148 2.81 -11.97 3.07
N PHE A 149 2.01 -12.05 2.01
CA PHE A 149 0.57 -11.71 2.08
C PHE A 149 -0.18 -12.60 3.08
N VAL A 150 0.07 -13.91 3.01
CA VAL A 150 -0.55 -14.89 3.94
C VAL A 150 -0.07 -14.67 5.36
N ARG A 151 1.23 -14.46 5.57
CA ARG A 151 1.82 -14.21 6.90
C ARG A 151 1.21 -12.97 7.55
N ARG A 152 1.12 -11.85 6.81
CA ARG A 152 0.52 -10.59 7.32
C ARG A 152 -0.94 -10.75 7.69
N ASP A 153 -1.69 -11.54 6.94
CA ASP A 153 -3.09 -11.83 7.27
C ASP A 153 -3.19 -12.68 8.55
N ALA A 154 -2.34 -13.68 8.69
CA ALA A 154 -2.30 -14.53 9.88
C ALA A 154 -1.93 -13.75 11.15
N GLU A 155 -1.04 -12.76 11.07
CA GLU A 155 -0.67 -11.89 12.19
C GLU A 155 -1.87 -11.15 12.80
N LEU A 156 -2.90 -10.85 12.01
CA LEU A 156 -4.10 -10.15 12.48
C LEU A 156 -4.94 -10.97 13.47
N GLU A 157 -4.76 -12.28 13.51
CA GLU A 157 -5.45 -13.15 14.48
C GLU A 157 -5.03 -12.89 15.91
N PHE A 158 -3.75 -12.55 16.11
CA PHE A 158 -3.13 -12.34 17.40
C PHE A 158 -3.31 -10.93 17.95
N LEU A 159 -4.01 -10.04 17.23
CA LEU A 159 -4.31 -8.71 17.74
C LEU A 159 -5.36 -8.79 18.83
N ASP A 160 -4.99 -8.30 19.99
CA ASP A 160 -5.87 -8.16 21.15
C ASP A 160 -6.41 -6.72 21.22
N PHE A 161 -7.69 -6.57 20.97
CA PHE A 161 -8.41 -5.29 21.07
C PHE A 161 -9.16 -5.14 22.39
N ASP A 162 -9.07 -6.12 23.30
CA ASP A 162 -9.76 -6.14 24.60
C ASP A 162 -8.81 -5.89 25.77
N ASN A 163 -7.54 -5.57 25.49
CA ASN A 163 -6.58 -5.22 26.51
C ASN A 163 -7.05 -3.99 27.31
N PRO A 164 -7.19 -4.10 28.66
CA PRO A 164 -7.66 -3.00 29.51
C PRO A 164 -6.84 -1.71 29.39
N LYS A 165 -5.54 -1.81 29.07
CA LYS A 165 -4.67 -0.63 28.88
C LYS A 165 -5.07 0.22 27.68
N ASP A 166 -5.68 -0.39 26.66
CA ASP A 166 -6.06 0.25 25.41
C ASP A 166 -7.56 0.59 25.37
N PHE A 167 -8.32 0.27 26.43
CA PHE A 167 -9.76 0.45 26.47
C PHE A 167 -10.17 1.90 26.16
N ALA A 168 -9.54 2.88 26.79
CA ALA A 168 -9.84 4.29 26.58
C ALA A 168 -9.60 4.70 25.11
N PHE A 169 -8.55 4.19 24.48
CA PHE A 169 -8.25 4.46 23.08
C PHE A 169 -9.33 3.89 22.16
N PHE A 170 -9.70 2.63 22.34
CA PHE A 170 -10.71 2.00 21.48
C PHE A 170 -12.11 2.55 21.72
N ASP A 171 -12.44 2.97 22.94
CA ASP A 171 -13.72 3.62 23.21
C ASP A 171 -13.85 4.98 22.50
N VAL A 172 -12.81 5.81 22.58
CA VAL A 172 -12.75 7.09 21.86
C VAL A 172 -12.74 6.86 20.34
N LEU A 173 -11.96 5.92 19.84
CA LEU A 173 -11.92 5.58 18.42
C LEU A 173 -13.31 5.15 17.91
N ARG A 174 -14.01 4.33 18.68
CA ARG A 174 -15.39 3.92 18.39
C ARG A 174 -16.33 5.12 18.32
N GLN A 175 -16.25 6.05 19.29
CA GLN A 175 -17.05 7.27 19.28
C GLN A 175 -16.79 8.14 18.03
N VAL A 176 -15.52 8.32 17.65
CA VAL A 176 -15.14 9.06 16.42
C VAL A 176 -15.69 8.35 15.18
N CYS A 177 -15.52 7.03 15.07
CA CYS A 177 -16.06 6.26 13.95
C CYS A 177 -17.60 6.33 13.88
N HIS A 178 -18.28 6.25 15.03
CA HIS A 178 -19.75 6.39 15.08
C HIS A 178 -20.23 7.78 14.66
N LYS A 179 -19.46 8.82 14.93
CA LYS A 179 -19.78 10.17 14.41
C LYS A 179 -19.58 10.30 12.92
N ILE A 180 -18.57 9.64 12.36
CA ILE A 180 -18.28 9.69 10.92
C ILE A 180 -19.26 8.84 10.12
N PHE A 181 -19.51 7.60 10.54
CA PHE A 181 -20.27 6.61 9.77
C PHE A 181 -21.74 6.47 10.22
N GLY A 182 -22.13 7.03 11.37
CA GLY A 182 -23.44 6.78 11.98
C GLY A 182 -24.62 7.32 11.20
N SER A 183 -24.43 8.37 10.39
CA SER A 183 -25.45 8.92 9.50
C SER A 183 -25.37 8.40 8.06
N PHE A 184 -24.39 7.56 7.73
CA PHE A 184 -24.24 7.01 6.38
C PHE A 184 -25.10 5.76 6.22
N ASP A 185 -26.04 5.80 5.29
CA ASP A 185 -26.83 4.63 4.90
C ASP A 185 -26.18 3.89 3.73
N ALA A 186 -25.62 2.73 4.02
CA ALA A 186 -25.02 1.87 3.01
C ALA A 186 -26.05 1.11 2.14
N SER A 187 -27.35 1.26 2.42
CA SER A 187 -28.43 0.74 1.56
C SER A 187 -28.82 1.74 0.47
N ASP A 188 -28.66 3.04 0.73
CA ASP A 188 -28.93 4.10 -0.27
C ASP A 188 -27.76 4.20 -1.25
N ILE A 189 -27.67 3.23 -2.14
CA ILE A 189 -26.60 3.11 -3.14
C ILE A 189 -27.17 2.87 -4.55
N THR A 190 -26.42 3.31 -5.53
CA THR A 190 -26.61 2.88 -6.92
C THR A 190 -25.46 1.92 -7.28
N PRO A 191 -25.71 0.60 -7.30
CA PRO A 191 -24.68 -0.38 -7.64
C PRO A 191 -24.13 -0.16 -9.05
N ARG A 192 -22.87 -0.56 -9.25
CA ARG A 192 -22.19 -0.42 -10.55
C ARG A 192 -20.98 -1.35 -10.66
N HIS A 193 -20.52 -1.58 -11.89
CA HIS A 193 -19.28 -2.31 -12.09
C HIS A 193 -18.06 -1.38 -12.06
N GLY A 194 -16.97 -1.91 -11.52
CA GLY A 194 -15.64 -1.33 -11.69
C GLY A 194 -15.03 -1.69 -13.05
N PRO A 195 -13.95 -0.98 -13.47
CA PRO A 195 -13.26 -1.25 -14.74
C PRO A 195 -12.44 -2.54 -14.71
N GLY A 196 -12.07 -3.04 -13.51
CA GLY A 196 -11.21 -4.20 -13.33
C GLY A 196 -11.87 -5.54 -13.64
N ALA A 197 -11.05 -6.58 -13.79
CA ALA A 197 -11.51 -7.96 -13.89
C ALA A 197 -12.16 -8.42 -12.58
N VAL A 198 -13.06 -9.37 -12.66
CA VAL A 198 -13.69 -10.03 -11.51
C VAL A 198 -13.10 -11.42 -11.29
N ALA A 199 -13.16 -11.91 -10.04
CA ALA A 199 -12.60 -13.22 -9.67
C ALA A 199 -13.29 -14.37 -10.40
N THR A 200 -14.57 -14.22 -10.66
CA THR A 200 -15.47 -15.21 -11.28
C THR A 200 -15.32 -15.30 -12.79
N GLY A 201 -14.57 -14.39 -13.43
CA GLY A 201 -14.09 -14.53 -14.80
C GLY A 201 -14.96 -13.90 -15.89
N GLU A 202 -16.07 -13.26 -15.55
CA GLU A 202 -16.96 -12.60 -16.50
C GLU A 202 -16.21 -11.52 -17.29
N LYS A 203 -16.46 -11.49 -18.59
CA LYS A 203 -15.96 -10.45 -19.49
C LYS A 203 -16.75 -9.15 -19.30
N PRO A 204 -16.23 -7.99 -19.72
CA PRO A 204 -16.91 -6.70 -19.55
C PRO A 204 -18.38 -6.69 -19.99
N TRP A 205 -18.70 -7.35 -21.10
CA TRP A 205 -20.07 -7.44 -21.64
C TRP A 205 -20.97 -8.46 -20.93
N GLN A 206 -20.40 -9.31 -20.07
CA GLN A 206 -21.14 -10.31 -19.28
C GLN A 206 -21.45 -9.85 -17.87
N LYS A 207 -20.89 -8.72 -17.43
CA LYS A 207 -20.97 -8.30 -16.04
C LYS A 207 -22.39 -7.96 -15.55
N MET A 208 -23.34 -7.79 -16.46
CA MET A 208 -24.74 -7.63 -16.06
C MET A 208 -25.52 -8.96 -15.94
N ASN A 209 -24.87 -10.07 -16.23
CA ASN A 209 -25.50 -11.39 -16.13
C ASN A 209 -25.14 -12.01 -14.77
N PHE A 210 -25.92 -11.68 -13.77
CA PHE A 210 -25.80 -12.30 -12.44
C PHE A 210 -26.42 -13.69 -12.49
N HIS A 211 -25.77 -14.66 -11.85
CA HIS A 211 -26.22 -16.06 -11.88
C HIS A 211 -25.82 -16.84 -10.62
N ARG A 212 -25.49 -16.15 -9.55
CA ARG A 212 -25.10 -16.76 -8.26
C ARG A 212 -25.96 -16.19 -7.15
N PHE A 213 -26.46 -17.09 -6.30
CA PHE A 213 -27.11 -16.72 -5.05
C PHE A 213 -26.11 -16.75 -3.91
N ILE A 214 -25.99 -15.64 -3.18
CA ILE A 214 -25.10 -15.49 -2.04
C ILE A 214 -25.95 -15.02 -0.86
N ALA A 215 -26.37 -15.98 -0.01
CA ALA A 215 -27.36 -15.74 1.04
C ALA A 215 -27.02 -14.53 1.92
N ARG A 216 -25.81 -14.44 2.46
CA ARG A 216 -25.41 -13.30 3.32
C ARG A 216 -25.37 -11.94 2.59
N LEU A 217 -25.21 -11.95 1.27
CA LEU A 217 -25.29 -10.73 0.46
C LEU A 217 -26.74 -10.34 0.24
N ASP A 218 -27.59 -11.32 -0.07
CA ASP A 218 -29.04 -11.12 -0.28
C ASP A 218 -29.76 -10.64 0.96
N GLU A 219 -29.34 -11.07 2.17
CA GLU A 219 -29.88 -10.58 3.44
C GLU A 219 -29.71 -9.05 3.63
N GLU A 220 -28.64 -8.47 3.12
CA GLU A 220 -28.36 -7.04 3.27
C GLU A 220 -28.61 -6.22 1.99
N TYR A 221 -28.56 -6.88 0.84
CA TYR A 221 -28.75 -6.33 -0.51
C TYR A 221 -29.59 -7.29 -1.37
N PRO A 222 -30.92 -7.33 -1.16
CA PRO A 222 -31.78 -8.25 -1.86
C PRO A 222 -31.63 -8.20 -3.38
N PHE A 223 -31.61 -9.36 -4.02
CA PHE A 223 -31.47 -9.47 -5.48
C PHE A 223 -32.53 -8.64 -6.21
N THR A 224 -33.77 -8.68 -5.72
CA THR A 224 -34.91 -7.96 -6.29
C THR A 224 -34.75 -6.43 -6.27
N ASP A 225 -33.86 -5.90 -5.43
CA ASP A 225 -33.69 -4.46 -5.26
C ASP A 225 -32.40 -3.93 -5.90
N TYR A 226 -31.33 -4.76 -5.91
CA TYR A 226 -29.99 -4.28 -6.26
C TYR A 226 -29.38 -4.88 -7.52
N PHE A 227 -29.88 -6.04 -8.05
CA PHE A 227 -29.20 -6.78 -9.12
C PHE A 227 -29.94 -6.74 -10.46
N HIS A 228 -30.73 -5.73 -10.71
CA HIS A 228 -31.44 -5.52 -11.97
C HIS A 228 -31.38 -4.04 -12.41
N LEU A 229 -31.59 -3.79 -13.70
CA LEU A 229 -31.58 -2.45 -14.27
C LEU A 229 -32.94 -1.75 -14.18
N ASN A 230 -34.00 -2.53 -14.33
CA ASN A 230 -35.40 -2.08 -14.31
C ASN A 230 -36.33 -3.29 -14.11
N SER A 231 -37.62 -3.04 -13.98
CA SER A 231 -38.63 -4.08 -13.74
C SER A 231 -38.68 -5.13 -14.83
N ALA A 232 -38.47 -4.77 -16.11
CA ALA A 232 -38.44 -5.76 -17.21
C ALA A 232 -37.24 -6.70 -17.04
N HIS A 233 -36.06 -6.16 -16.77
CA HIS A 233 -34.85 -6.97 -16.53
C HIS A 233 -35.00 -7.87 -15.29
N LEU A 234 -35.71 -7.41 -14.25
CA LEU A 234 -36.07 -8.26 -13.10
C LEU A 234 -36.97 -9.42 -13.49
N CYS A 235 -38.07 -9.14 -14.22
CA CYS A 235 -39.01 -10.17 -14.66
C CYS A 235 -38.32 -11.23 -15.53
N ASP A 236 -37.43 -10.83 -16.43
CA ASP A 236 -36.69 -11.74 -17.31
C ASP A 236 -35.72 -12.66 -16.53
N ASN A 237 -35.11 -12.17 -15.45
CA ASN A 237 -34.12 -12.93 -14.67
C ASN A 237 -34.69 -13.65 -13.46
N LEU A 238 -35.86 -13.28 -12.96
CA LEU A 238 -36.47 -13.87 -11.77
C LEU A 238 -36.69 -15.40 -11.89
N PRO A 239 -37.14 -15.97 -13.03
CA PRO A 239 -37.24 -17.41 -13.16
C PRO A 239 -35.91 -18.15 -13.02
N SER A 240 -34.82 -17.55 -13.53
CA SER A 240 -33.47 -18.11 -13.40
C SER A 240 -32.95 -17.99 -11.97
N PHE A 241 -33.21 -16.87 -11.30
CA PHE A 241 -32.83 -16.64 -9.92
C PHE A 241 -33.35 -17.70 -8.95
N LEU A 242 -34.58 -18.16 -9.14
CA LEU A 242 -35.19 -19.19 -8.30
C LEU A 242 -34.50 -20.58 -8.39
N HIS A 243 -33.63 -20.76 -9.39
CA HIS A 243 -32.88 -21.98 -9.61
C HIS A 243 -31.37 -21.84 -9.35
N TRP A 244 -30.91 -20.69 -8.88
CA TRP A 244 -29.50 -20.50 -8.59
C TRP A 244 -29.08 -21.26 -7.34
N GLU A 245 -27.93 -21.91 -7.44
CA GLU A 245 -27.34 -22.59 -6.31
C GLU A 245 -26.68 -21.56 -5.35
N GLU A 246 -26.85 -21.82 -4.06
CA GLU A 246 -26.18 -21.02 -3.04
C GLU A 246 -24.67 -21.23 -3.12
N CYS A 247 -23.92 -20.15 -3.12
CA CYS A 247 -22.46 -20.18 -3.13
C CYS A 247 -21.86 -18.95 -2.42
N ASP A 248 -20.61 -19.06 -2.03
CA ASP A 248 -19.82 -17.93 -1.54
C ASP A 248 -18.44 -17.93 -2.22
N PRO A 249 -18.35 -17.37 -3.44
CA PRO A 249 -17.16 -17.47 -4.25
C PRO A 249 -15.98 -16.72 -3.62
N PRO A 250 -14.76 -17.30 -3.62
CA PRO A 250 -13.57 -16.63 -3.13
C PRO A 250 -13.13 -15.50 -4.08
N ALA A 251 -12.48 -14.48 -3.52
CA ALA A 251 -11.69 -13.55 -4.31
C ALA A 251 -10.53 -14.29 -4.99
N LYS A 252 -9.87 -13.64 -5.95
CA LYS A 252 -8.73 -14.20 -6.68
C LYS A 252 -7.54 -13.27 -6.65
N ILE A 253 -6.41 -13.75 -6.18
CA ILE A 253 -5.15 -13.01 -6.23
C ILE A 253 -4.61 -12.94 -7.66
N VAL A 254 -4.25 -11.73 -8.07
CA VAL A 254 -3.56 -11.44 -9.32
C VAL A 254 -2.25 -10.70 -8.98
N LEU A 255 -1.14 -11.21 -9.48
CA LEU A 255 0.15 -10.56 -9.37
C LEU A 255 0.32 -9.59 -10.54
N VAL A 256 0.42 -8.30 -10.24
CA VAL A 256 0.57 -7.24 -11.25
C VAL A 256 2.01 -6.73 -11.20
N PRO A 257 2.74 -6.76 -12.33
CA PRO A 257 4.10 -6.22 -12.41
C PRO A 257 4.19 -4.79 -11.87
N LYS A 258 5.13 -4.51 -10.97
CA LYS A 258 5.32 -3.18 -10.40
C LYS A 258 6.72 -2.65 -10.63
N ASP A 259 7.69 -3.20 -9.95
CA ASP A 259 9.10 -2.79 -10.02
C ASP A 259 10.02 -3.96 -9.58
N SER A 260 11.31 -3.70 -9.49
CA SER A 260 12.33 -4.71 -9.15
C SER A 260 12.16 -5.38 -7.78
N ARG A 261 11.32 -4.83 -6.90
CA ARG A 261 11.06 -5.38 -5.55
C ARG A 261 10.10 -6.56 -5.56
N GLY A 262 9.33 -6.70 -6.62
CA GLY A 262 8.33 -7.74 -6.80
C GLY A 262 6.97 -7.20 -7.28
N PRO A 263 6.03 -8.09 -7.60
CA PRO A 263 4.72 -7.73 -8.09
C PRO A 263 3.88 -7.05 -6.99
N ARG A 264 2.87 -6.32 -7.43
CA ARG A 264 1.79 -5.88 -6.55
C ARG A 264 0.72 -6.96 -6.49
N ILE A 265 0.27 -7.29 -5.29
CA ILE A 265 -0.89 -8.16 -5.09
C ILE A 265 -2.17 -7.34 -5.30
N ILE A 266 -3.04 -7.83 -6.16
CA ILE A 266 -4.42 -7.34 -6.33
C ILE A 266 -5.35 -8.53 -6.07
N SER A 267 -6.30 -8.37 -5.17
CA SER A 267 -7.36 -9.34 -4.91
C SER A 267 -8.59 -8.93 -5.70
N ALA A 268 -8.84 -9.59 -6.82
CA ALA A 268 -10.05 -9.36 -7.59
C ALA A 268 -11.25 -9.95 -6.83
N GLU A 269 -12.30 -9.16 -6.67
CA GLU A 269 -13.55 -9.60 -6.02
C GLU A 269 -14.45 -10.35 -7.02
N PRO A 270 -15.32 -11.26 -6.55
CA PRO A 270 -16.42 -11.81 -7.33
C PRO A 270 -17.34 -10.72 -7.89
N LEU A 271 -18.06 -11.06 -8.96
CA LEU A 271 -18.89 -10.12 -9.70
C LEU A 271 -19.92 -9.42 -8.80
N GLU A 272 -20.65 -10.18 -8.01
CA GLU A 272 -21.74 -9.73 -7.15
C GLU A 272 -21.23 -8.82 -6.02
N PHE A 273 -20.09 -9.18 -5.40
CA PHE A 273 -19.47 -8.34 -4.38
C PHE A 273 -18.93 -7.04 -4.97
N GLN A 274 -18.24 -7.11 -6.12
CA GLN A 274 -17.74 -5.91 -6.77
C GLN A 274 -18.87 -4.93 -7.13
N TRP A 275 -20.00 -5.44 -7.58
CA TRP A 275 -21.19 -4.65 -7.94
C TRP A 275 -21.68 -3.79 -6.78
N ILE A 276 -21.90 -4.38 -5.62
CA ILE A 276 -22.35 -3.70 -4.40
C ILE A 276 -21.24 -2.79 -3.83
N GLN A 277 -20.02 -3.31 -3.72
CA GLN A 277 -18.88 -2.55 -3.20
C GLN A 277 -18.66 -1.24 -3.96
N GLN A 278 -18.79 -1.23 -5.29
CA GLN A 278 -18.61 -0.01 -6.10
C GLN A 278 -19.74 1.01 -5.84
N GLY A 279 -20.95 0.56 -5.62
CA GLY A 279 -22.06 1.43 -5.20
C GLY A 279 -21.80 2.09 -3.85
N ILE A 280 -21.47 1.27 -2.83
CA ILE A 280 -21.14 1.78 -1.48
C ILE A 280 -19.95 2.74 -1.55
N MET A 281 -18.88 2.36 -2.24
CA MET A 281 -17.66 3.16 -2.34
C MET A 281 -17.96 4.57 -2.86
N ARG A 282 -18.76 4.69 -3.92
CA ARG A 282 -19.09 5.97 -4.51
C ARG A 282 -19.88 6.87 -3.55
N SER A 283 -20.93 6.31 -2.92
CA SER A 283 -21.75 7.04 -1.95
C SER A 283 -20.94 7.42 -0.71
N LEU A 284 -20.11 6.50 -0.21
CA LEU A 284 -19.24 6.71 0.94
C LEU A 284 -18.19 7.80 0.69
N VAL A 285 -17.49 7.77 -0.43
CA VAL A 285 -16.49 8.78 -0.80
C VAL A 285 -17.14 10.17 -0.86
N ASN A 286 -18.29 10.29 -1.53
CA ASN A 286 -19.03 11.56 -1.59
C ASN A 286 -19.49 12.05 -0.19
N CYS A 287 -19.89 11.14 0.70
CA CYS A 287 -20.22 11.46 2.07
C CYS A 287 -19.00 11.95 2.85
N LEU A 288 -17.89 11.20 2.81
CA LEU A 288 -16.68 11.49 3.57
C LEU A 288 -16.02 12.82 3.16
N GLU A 289 -15.99 13.14 1.88
CA GLU A 289 -15.42 14.41 1.41
C GLU A 289 -16.27 15.65 1.80
N LYS A 290 -17.52 15.44 2.20
CA LYS A 290 -18.45 16.51 2.63
C LYS A 290 -18.76 16.50 4.12
N HIS A 291 -18.49 15.41 4.83
CA HIS A 291 -18.81 15.26 6.23
C HIS A 291 -18.01 16.25 7.10
N HIS A 292 -18.64 16.90 8.06
CA HIS A 292 -18.05 17.99 8.87
C HIS A 292 -16.75 17.64 9.60
N LEU A 293 -16.51 16.36 9.92
CA LEU A 293 -15.26 15.92 10.56
C LEU A 293 -14.15 15.56 9.55
N THR A 294 -14.50 15.08 8.37
CA THR A 294 -13.53 14.55 7.40
C THR A 294 -13.29 15.46 6.20
N ALA A 295 -14.19 16.38 5.91
CA ALA A 295 -14.04 17.36 4.84
C ALA A 295 -12.80 18.22 5.05
N GLY A 296 -11.99 18.36 4.02
CA GLY A 296 -10.69 19.06 4.09
C GLY A 296 -9.53 18.24 4.66
N HIS A 297 -9.78 17.05 5.20
CA HIS A 297 -8.77 16.17 5.78
C HIS A 297 -8.59 14.85 5.03
N VAL A 298 -9.67 14.30 4.46
CA VAL A 298 -9.65 13.03 3.72
C VAL A 298 -10.06 13.31 2.28
N TRP A 299 -9.16 13.05 1.33
CA TRP A 299 -9.34 13.34 -0.08
C TRP A 299 -9.18 12.07 -0.92
N PHE A 300 -10.19 11.74 -1.72
CA PHE A 300 -10.19 10.59 -2.64
C PHE A 300 -10.19 11.05 -4.11
N THR A 301 -10.89 12.14 -4.40
CA THR A 301 -11.11 12.62 -5.77
C THR A 301 -10.13 13.73 -6.18
N ASN A 302 -9.50 14.41 -5.21
CA ASN A 302 -8.59 15.51 -5.44
C ASN A 302 -7.25 15.31 -4.73
N GLN A 303 -6.15 15.27 -5.47
CA GLN A 303 -4.78 15.10 -4.94
C GLN A 303 -4.02 16.43 -4.73
N LEU A 304 -4.57 17.55 -5.21
CA LEU A 304 -3.90 18.85 -5.12
C LEU A 304 -3.60 19.28 -3.67
N PRO A 305 -4.50 19.11 -2.67
CA PRO A 305 -4.20 19.46 -1.29
C PRO A 305 -2.99 18.69 -0.74
N ASN A 306 -2.87 17.40 -1.02
CA ASN A 306 -1.75 16.58 -0.58
C ASN A 306 -0.44 17.00 -1.26
N GLN A 307 -0.49 17.33 -2.54
CA GLN A 307 0.67 17.81 -3.30
C GLN A 307 1.18 19.15 -2.76
N GLU A 308 0.27 20.08 -2.49
CA GLU A 308 0.62 21.39 -1.95
C GLU A 308 1.18 21.30 -0.53
N GLN A 309 0.57 20.50 0.35
CA GLN A 309 1.11 20.25 1.69
C GLN A 309 2.48 19.57 1.66
N ALA A 310 2.70 18.62 0.76
CA ALA A 310 4.00 17.99 0.58
C ALA A 310 5.06 19.01 0.09
N ARG A 311 4.68 19.91 -0.83
CA ARG A 311 5.55 21.01 -1.30
C ARG A 311 5.88 21.97 -0.18
N GLN A 312 4.90 22.44 0.59
CA GLN A 312 5.10 23.34 1.72
C GLN A 312 5.98 22.68 2.79
N GLY A 313 5.68 21.44 3.18
CA GLY A 313 6.48 20.70 4.17
C GLY A 313 7.93 20.49 3.74
N SER A 314 8.18 20.33 2.43
CA SER A 314 9.54 20.27 1.89
C SER A 314 10.31 21.59 2.00
N LEU A 315 9.60 22.72 1.98
CA LEU A 315 10.21 24.05 2.08
C LEU A 315 10.39 24.51 3.54
N SER A 316 9.37 24.31 4.39
CA SER A 316 9.34 24.82 5.76
C SER A 316 9.90 23.82 6.79
N GLY A 317 9.85 22.53 6.52
CA GLY A 317 10.18 21.48 7.49
C GLY A 317 9.10 21.23 8.56
N ASP A 318 7.96 21.94 8.52
CA ASP A 318 6.92 21.86 9.56
C ASP A 318 5.96 20.69 9.35
N LEU A 319 5.91 20.13 8.15
CA LEU A 319 5.02 19.01 7.76
C LEU A 319 5.84 17.81 7.33
N ALA A 320 5.40 16.63 7.69
CA ALA A 320 5.97 15.35 7.25
C ALA A 320 4.99 14.56 6.39
N THR A 321 5.48 13.98 5.30
CA THR A 321 4.72 13.00 4.51
C THR A 321 5.03 11.60 5.03
N LEU A 322 4.01 10.89 5.49
CA LEU A 322 4.12 9.53 6.01
C LEU A 322 3.53 8.52 5.03
N ASP A 323 4.25 7.45 4.76
CA ASP A 323 3.79 6.30 3.97
C ASP A 323 3.70 5.07 4.89
N LEU A 324 2.49 4.57 5.07
CA LEU A 324 2.23 3.40 5.92
C LEU A 324 2.49 2.13 5.11
N LYS A 325 3.46 1.34 5.56
CA LYS A 325 3.75 0.04 4.94
C LYS A 325 2.58 -0.93 5.13
N ASP A 326 2.14 -1.53 4.02
CA ASP A 326 1.10 -2.57 4.00
C ASP A 326 -0.22 -2.15 4.67
N ALA A 327 -0.58 -0.86 4.60
CA ALA A 327 -1.71 -0.28 5.33
C ALA A 327 -3.03 -1.01 5.08
N SER A 328 -3.33 -1.37 3.82
CA SER A 328 -4.53 -2.13 3.46
C SER A 328 -4.57 -3.53 4.08
N ASP A 329 -3.41 -4.15 4.25
CA ASP A 329 -3.29 -5.50 4.82
C ASP A 329 -3.33 -5.51 6.36
N ARG A 330 -3.35 -4.34 6.99
CA ARG A 330 -3.34 -4.16 8.45
C ARG A 330 -4.70 -3.79 9.05
N VAL A 331 -5.71 -3.51 8.22
CA VAL A 331 -7.08 -3.27 8.71
C VAL A 331 -7.75 -4.61 9.01
N SER A 332 -7.80 -4.97 10.29
CA SER A 332 -8.41 -6.21 10.78
C SER A 332 -9.93 -6.15 10.71
N LEU A 333 -10.57 -7.27 10.34
CA LEU A 333 -12.03 -7.41 10.41
C LEU A 333 -12.53 -7.27 11.85
N LYS A 334 -11.86 -7.89 12.82
CA LYS A 334 -12.18 -7.79 14.27
C LYS A 334 -12.14 -6.33 14.75
N LEU A 335 -11.17 -5.54 14.29
CA LEU A 335 -11.10 -4.12 14.63
C LEU A 335 -12.35 -3.38 14.15
N LEU A 336 -12.72 -3.57 12.88
CA LEU A 336 -13.88 -2.86 12.30
C LEU A 336 -15.19 -3.26 12.99
N GLU A 337 -15.36 -4.52 13.34
CA GLU A 337 -16.52 -5.00 14.11
C GLU A 337 -16.64 -4.28 15.47
N LYS A 338 -15.50 -4.01 16.13
CA LYS A 338 -15.47 -3.34 17.43
C LYS A 338 -15.76 -1.84 17.35
N ILE A 339 -15.28 -1.15 16.29
CA ILE A 339 -15.28 0.32 16.26
C ILE A 339 -16.36 0.94 15.36
N LEU A 340 -16.89 0.19 14.38
CA LEU A 340 -17.91 0.74 13.45
C LEU A 340 -19.33 0.61 14.01
N PRO A 341 -20.27 1.49 13.59
CA PRO A 341 -21.69 1.28 13.83
C PRO A 341 -22.12 -0.09 13.31
N LYS A 342 -22.83 -0.86 14.15
CA LYS A 342 -23.18 -2.26 13.88
C LYS A 342 -23.90 -2.45 12.52
N GLN A 343 -24.82 -1.55 12.20
CA GLN A 343 -25.57 -1.61 10.92
C GLN A 343 -24.65 -1.39 9.74
N PHE A 344 -23.76 -0.40 9.80
CA PHE A 344 -22.78 -0.14 8.73
C PHE A 344 -21.80 -1.30 8.57
N TYR A 345 -21.29 -1.84 9.68
CA TYR A 345 -20.39 -3.00 9.66
C TYR A 345 -21.02 -4.21 8.97
N ARG A 346 -22.28 -4.57 9.31
CA ARG A 346 -22.99 -5.67 8.67
C ARG A 346 -23.06 -5.50 7.16
N LYS A 347 -23.43 -4.32 6.70
CA LYS A 347 -23.57 -3.98 5.27
C LYS A 347 -22.24 -4.16 4.51
N ILE A 348 -21.14 -3.64 5.03
CA ILE A 348 -19.84 -3.77 4.35
C ILE A 348 -19.24 -5.18 4.50
N ALA A 349 -19.54 -5.89 5.57
CA ALA A 349 -19.11 -7.28 5.78
C ALA A 349 -19.85 -8.26 4.84
N ALA A 350 -21.13 -8.01 4.55
CA ALA A 350 -21.93 -8.83 3.65
C ALA A 350 -21.38 -8.87 2.21
N CYS A 351 -20.80 -7.78 1.74
CA CYS A 351 -20.30 -7.69 0.36
C CYS A 351 -18.77 -7.90 0.22
N ARG A 352 -18.06 -8.43 1.23
CA ARG A 352 -16.64 -8.80 1.13
C ARG A 352 -16.44 -10.29 0.89
N SER A 353 -15.36 -10.68 0.20
CA SER A 353 -14.95 -12.08 0.14
C SER A 353 -14.43 -12.56 1.50
N LEU A 354 -14.86 -13.75 1.94
CA LEU A 354 -14.39 -14.41 3.16
C LEU A 354 -13.02 -15.08 2.96
N SER A 355 -12.71 -15.46 1.73
CA SER A 355 -11.47 -16.12 1.36
C SER A 355 -10.95 -15.63 0.01
N THR A 356 -9.70 -15.94 -0.28
CA THR A 356 -9.08 -15.65 -1.59
C THR A 356 -8.30 -16.84 -2.10
N LYS A 357 -8.36 -17.05 -3.42
CA LYS A 357 -7.59 -18.09 -4.12
C LYS A 357 -6.28 -17.52 -4.62
N LEU A 358 -5.17 -18.12 -4.23
CA LEU A 358 -3.83 -17.75 -4.65
C LEU A 358 -3.49 -18.38 -6.03
N PRO A 359 -2.53 -17.79 -6.78
CA PRO A 359 -2.04 -18.35 -8.05
C PRO A 359 -1.44 -19.76 -7.94
N ASP A 360 -0.94 -20.13 -6.78
CA ASP A 360 -0.39 -21.47 -6.47
C ASP A 360 -1.46 -22.51 -6.13
N GLY A 361 -2.75 -22.14 -6.15
CA GLY A 361 -3.89 -23.01 -5.90
C GLY A 361 -4.39 -23.04 -4.45
N ARG A 362 -3.64 -22.51 -3.49
CA ARG A 362 -4.08 -22.38 -2.08
C ARG A 362 -5.28 -21.45 -1.97
N THR A 363 -6.20 -21.76 -1.06
CA THR A 363 -7.28 -20.85 -0.65
C THR A 363 -7.03 -20.41 0.80
N VAL A 364 -7.08 -19.11 1.05
CA VAL A 364 -6.77 -18.51 2.35
C VAL A 364 -7.99 -17.76 2.86
N THR A 365 -8.44 -18.05 4.09
CA THR A 365 -9.46 -17.26 4.79
C THR A 365 -8.87 -15.91 5.18
N LEU A 366 -9.61 -14.83 4.90
CA LEU A 366 -9.15 -13.45 5.11
C LEU A 366 -9.55 -12.93 6.48
N ARG A 367 -8.57 -12.58 7.31
CA ARG A 367 -8.71 -11.88 8.61
C ARG A 367 -8.68 -10.36 8.45
N LYS A 368 -8.02 -9.87 7.39
CA LYS A 368 -8.10 -8.46 6.99
C LYS A 368 -9.48 -8.15 6.43
N PHE A 369 -9.92 -6.91 6.59
CA PHE A 369 -11.23 -6.49 6.08
C PHE A 369 -11.31 -6.60 4.57
N ALA A 370 -10.40 -5.96 3.87
CA ALA A 370 -10.40 -5.92 2.41
C ALA A 370 -8.97 -5.76 1.89
N PRO A 371 -8.44 -6.72 1.12
CA PRO A 371 -7.17 -6.55 0.43
C PRO A 371 -7.28 -5.53 -0.70
N MET A 372 -6.13 -5.07 -1.21
CA MET A 372 -6.08 -4.18 -2.37
C MET A 372 -6.75 -4.83 -3.58
N GLY A 373 -7.78 -4.19 -4.12
CA GLY A 373 -8.64 -4.69 -5.20
C GLY A 373 -10.13 -4.63 -4.85
N SER A 374 -10.48 -4.75 -3.56
CA SER A 374 -11.82 -4.38 -3.09
C SER A 374 -12.03 -2.87 -3.18
N ALA A 375 -13.20 -2.44 -3.65
CA ALA A 375 -13.54 -1.02 -3.77
C ALA A 375 -13.63 -0.33 -2.39
N LEU A 376 -13.93 -1.07 -1.33
CA LEU A 376 -14.03 -0.54 0.03
C LEU A 376 -12.70 -0.45 0.76
N CYS A 377 -11.64 -1.06 0.23
CA CYS A 377 -10.32 -1.10 0.86
C CYS A 377 -9.81 0.31 1.19
N PHE A 378 -9.70 1.16 0.19
CA PHE A 378 -9.10 2.49 0.36
C PHE A 378 -9.96 3.47 1.18
N PRO A 379 -11.28 3.63 0.93
CA PRO A 379 -12.10 4.55 1.74
C PRO A 379 -12.14 4.17 3.21
N ILE A 380 -12.33 2.91 3.55
CA ILE A 380 -12.37 2.45 4.94
C ILE A 380 -10.99 2.64 5.60
N MET A 381 -9.91 2.18 4.97
CA MET A 381 -8.56 2.32 5.51
C MET A 381 -8.21 3.79 5.79
N ALA A 382 -8.42 4.69 4.83
CA ALA A 382 -8.08 6.10 4.98
C ALA A 382 -8.88 6.74 6.13
N THR A 383 -10.15 6.42 6.25
CA THR A 383 -11.00 6.95 7.31
C THR A 383 -10.61 6.40 8.70
N ILE A 384 -10.24 5.12 8.80
CA ILE A 384 -9.76 4.55 10.06
C ILE A 384 -8.43 5.18 10.49
N VAL A 385 -7.50 5.39 9.55
CA VAL A 385 -6.24 6.10 9.85
C VAL A 385 -6.53 7.53 10.35
N PHE A 386 -7.41 8.27 9.67
CA PHE A 386 -7.84 9.59 10.12
C PHE A 386 -8.46 9.55 11.53
N ALA A 387 -9.41 8.65 11.76
CA ALA A 387 -10.06 8.49 13.07
C ALA A 387 -9.05 8.15 14.18
N THR A 388 -8.04 7.32 13.86
CA THR A 388 -6.94 6.98 14.79
C THR A 388 -6.12 8.21 15.17
N VAL A 389 -5.76 9.06 14.20
CA VAL A 389 -5.03 10.31 14.46
C VAL A 389 -5.85 11.27 15.32
N VAL A 390 -7.14 11.44 15.00
CA VAL A 390 -8.06 12.28 15.80
C VAL A 390 -8.15 11.74 17.23
N THR A 391 -8.33 10.44 17.40
CA THR A 391 -8.36 9.77 18.72
C THR A 391 -7.10 10.05 19.52
N ALA A 392 -5.92 9.87 18.94
CA ALA A 392 -4.66 10.12 19.60
C ALA A 392 -4.52 11.59 20.05
N ARG A 393 -4.93 12.55 19.20
CA ARG A 393 -4.92 13.99 19.54
C ARG A 393 -5.89 14.34 20.67
N LEU A 394 -7.07 13.73 20.68
CA LEU A 394 -8.05 13.95 21.74
C LEU A 394 -7.54 13.45 23.09
N LEU A 395 -7.00 12.23 23.11
CA LEU A 395 -6.44 11.63 24.33
C LEU A 395 -5.20 12.35 24.84
N SER A 396 -4.36 12.89 23.95
CA SER A 396 -3.19 13.68 24.37
C SER A 396 -3.54 15.02 25.04
N ARG A 397 -4.75 15.54 24.78
CA ARG A 397 -5.23 16.81 25.34
C ARG A 397 -6.08 16.66 26.60
N ARG A 398 -6.55 15.44 26.94
CA ARG A 398 -7.49 15.22 28.03
C ARG A 398 -7.34 13.87 28.72
N HIS A 399 -7.83 13.86 29.99
CA HIS A 399 -7.95 12.64 30.82
C HIS A 399 -9.39 12.08 30.89
N SER A 400 -10.37 12.61 30.13
CA SER A 400 -11.76 12.17 30.22
C SER A 400 -12.21 11.36 29.00
N ILE A 401 -13.04 10.35 29.24
CA ILE A 401 -13.53 9.38 28.25
C ILE A 401 -14.68 9.94 27.37
N HIS A 402 -15.43 10.93 27.85
CA HIS A 402 -16.53 11.53 27.10
C HIS A 402 -16.07 12.71 26.26
N ILE A 403 -16.23 12.61 24.95
CA ILE A 403 -15.79 13.60 23.97
C ILE A 403 -17.00 14.15 23.22
N SER A 404 -17.19 15.45 23.28
CA SER A 404 -18.26 16.16 22.56
C SER A 404 -17.96 16.25 21.05
N SER A 405 -19.01 16.48 20.23
CA SER A 405 -18.82 16.71 18.80
C SER A 405 -17.93 17.92 18.48
N LYS A 406 -17.96 18.97 19.34
CA LYS A 406 -17.11 20.15 19.22
C LYS A 406 -15.63 19.78 19.40
N GLU A 407 -15.32 18.96 20.41
CA GLU A 407 -13.95 18.50 20.67
C GLU A 407 -13.41 17.60 19.56
N MET A 408 -14.26 16.74 18.99
CA MET A 408 -13.87 15.93 17.82
C MET A 408 -13.52 16.82 16.63
N TYR A 409 -14.29 17.88 16.38
CA TYR A 409 -14.01 18.83 15.32
C TYR A 409 -12.69 19.60 15.55
N GLU A 410 -12.44 20.03 16.81
CA GLU A 410 -11.18 20.67 17.19
C GLU A 410 -9.99 19.69 17.14
N GLY A 411 -10.22 18.40 17.41
CA GLY A 411 -9.23 17.33 17.27
C GLY A 411 -8.91 16.98 15.82
N ALA A 412 -9.82 17.24 14.90
CA ALA A 412 -9.61 17.01 13.46
C ALA A 412 -8.82 18.14 12.79
N LYS A 413 -8.88 19.38 13.33
CA LYS A 413 -8.05 20.51 12.89
C LYS A 413 -6.58 20.35 13.32
#